data_ab9597cbd52b6deb10d577c3b79b09ad
#
_entry.id   ab9597cbd52b6deb10d577c3b79b09ad
#
_cell.length_a   1.000
_cell.length_b   1.000
_cell.length_c   1.000
_cell.angle_alpha   90.00
_cell.angle_beta   90.00
_cell.angle_gamma   90.00
#
_symmetry.space_group_name_H-M   'P 1'
#
loop_
_entity.id
_entity.type
_entity.pdbx_description
1 polymer ?
#
loop_
_entity_poly.entity_id
_entity_poly.type
_entity_poly.pdbx_seq_one_letter_code
_entity_poly.pdbx_strand_id
1 'polypeptide(L)'
;MNALYIIYKYFDIKAGNIPKTPVTVIFGAKAAPAYTIAKDIIHLILTLSKVIEADKDVSPYLKVVLVQNYNVTLAEKLIPACDISEQISLASKEASGTGNMKFMLNGAVTLGTMDGANVEIAELVGKDNIYTFGATSDEVIAHYEKCDYNAKKLYETDALIKKCVDFIISDVMLQAGDSHSLNRLYNEIVGKDWFMALLDLRSYIETKEKALADYDDRYVWAGKMLVNIANAGFFSSDRTIQQYNED
;
A
#
# COMPACT_ATOMS: atom_id res chain seq x y z
N MET A 1 2.48 5.41 3.20
CA MET A 1 1.16 5.59 2.52
C MET A 1 0.11 4.65 3.09
N ASN A 2 0.28 3.34 3.02
CA ASN A 2 -0.73 2.38 3.52
C ASN A 2 -1.13 2.58 4.99
N ALA A 3 -0.19 2.85 5.91
CA ALA A 3 -0.53 3.17 7.30
C ALA A 3 -1.41 4.44 7.45
N LEU A 4 -1.19 5.45 6.59
CA LEU A 4 -2.05 6.65 6.55
C LEU A 4 -3.45 6.33 6.02
N TYR A 5 -3.56 5.41 5.06
CA TYR A 5 -4.86 4.90 4.61
C TYR A 5 -5.61 4.18 5.74
N ILE A 6 -4.91 3.37 6.53
CA ILE A 6 -5.52 2.68 7.68
C ILE A 6 -6.10 3.71 8.67
N ILE A 7 -5.38 4.81 8.92
CA ILE A 7 -5.87 5.91 9.74
C ILE A 7 -7.10 6.57 9.12
N TYR A 8 -7.06 6.83 7.80
CA TYR A 8 -8.23 7.34 7.08
C TYR A 8 -9.44 6.41 7.26
N LYS A 9 -9.27 5.10 7.03
CA LYS A 9 -10.35 4.11 7.13
C LYS A 9 -10.87 3.96 8.56
N TYR A 10 -10.00 4.08 9.57
CA TYR A 10 -10.38 4.14 10.96
C TYR A 10 -11.39 5.30 11.21
N PHE A 11 -11.06 6.50 10.73
CA PHE A 11 -11.94 7.65 10.86
C PHE A 11 -13.20 7.54 10.03
N ASP A 12 -13.13 6.94 8.86
CA ASP A 12 -14.26 6.74 7.96
C ASP A 12 -15.31 5.82 8.63
N ILE A 13 -14.86 4.73 9.23
CA ILE A 13 -15.72 3.84 10.01
C ILE A 13 -16.31 4.55 11.24
N LYS A 14 -15.51 5.32 11.99
CA LYS A 14 -15.99 6.13 13.13
C LYS A 14 -17.01 7.19 12.72
N ALA A 15 -16.98 7.65 11.49
CA ALA A 15 -17.97 8.56 10.91
C ALA A 15 -19.27 7.84 10.47
N GLY A 16 -19.33 6.52 10.58
CA GLY A 16 -20.51 5.71 10.22
C GLY A 16 -20.45 5.10 8.83
N ASN A 17 -19.36 5.28 8.06
CA ASN A 17 -19.18 4.67 6.74
C ASN A 17 -18.66 3.23 6.88
N ILE A 18 -19.56 2.33 7.23
CA ILE A 18 -19.25 0.93 7.51
C ILE A 18 -19.03 0.17 6.20
N PRO A 19 -17.87 -0.47 5.98
CA PRO A 19 -17.64 -1.28 4.80
C PRO A 19 -18.56 -2.51 4.80
N LYS A 20 -19.09 -2.87 3.64
CA LYS A 20 -19.96 -4.06 3.47
C LYS A 20 -19.18 -5.33 3.76
N THR A 21 -17.96 -5.41 3.28
CA THR A 21 -17.03 -6.51 3.57
C THR A 21 -15.93 -6.02 4.50
N PRO A 22 -15.69 -6.69 5.65
CA PRO A 22 -14.59 -6.32 6.54
C PRO A 22 -13.24 -6.38 5.84
N VAL A 23 -12.36 -5.42 6.17
CA VAL A 23 -11.04 -5.28 5.55
C VAL A 23 -9.96 -5.78 6.49
N THR A 24 -9.11 -6.68 6.03
CA THR A 24 -7.91 -7.10 6.75
C THR A 24 -6.68 -6.67 5.97
N VAL A 25 -5.85 -5.83 6.58
CA VAL A 25 -4.57 -5.39 6.00
C VAL A 25 -3.45 -6.20 6.63
N ILE A 26 -2.71 -6.94 5.79
CA ILE A 26 -1.63 -7.82 6.24
C ILE A 26 -0.29 -7.27 5.75
N PHE A 27 0.61 -7.03 6.67
CA PHE A 27 1.98 -6.60 6.39
C PHE A 27 2.96 -7.74 6.59
N GLY A 28 3.67 -8.13 5.53
CA GLY A 28 4.83 -9.00 5.57
C GLY A 28 6.09 -8.17 5.40
N ALA A 29 6.70 -7.71 6.48
CA ALA A 29 7.80 -6.75 6.41
C ALA A 29 8.95 -7.09 7.36
N LYS A 30 10.15 -6.65 6.97
CA LYS A 30 11.35 -6.61 7.80
C LYS A 30 12.09 -5.30 7.54
N ALA A 31 12.76 -4.78 8.57
CA ALA A 31 13.63 -3.62 8.46
C ALA A 31 15.08 -4.00 8.79
N ALA A 32 16.04 -3.44 8.05
CA ALA A 32 17.44 -3.55 8.42
C ALA A 32 17.67 -2.90 9.80
N PRO A 33 18.55 -3.46 10.65
CA PRO A 33 18.78 -2.93 12.00
C PRO A 33 19.14 -1.44 12.06
N ALA A 34 19.87 -0.95 11.08
CA ALA A 34 20.28 0.45 10.99
C ALA A 34 19.22 1.38 10.36
N TYR A 35 18.18 0.84 9.73
CA TYR A 35 17.17 1.63 9.05
C TYR A 35 16.07 2.08 10.01
N THR A 36 16.38 3.10 10.79
CA THR A 36 15.54 3.58 11.90
C THR A 36 14.13 3.93 11.46
N ILE A 37 13.98 4.70 10.36
CA ILE A 37 12.66 5.13 9.92
C ILE A 37 11.75 3.96 9.47
N ALA A 38 12.32 2.92 8.88
CA ALA A 38 11.58 1.70 8.55
C ALA A 38 11.08 0.97 9.81
N LYS A 39 11.88 0.99 10.89
CA LYS A 39 11.46 0.45 12.19
C LYS A 39 10.34 1.30 12.82
N ASP A 40 10.38 2.62 12.65
CA ASP A 40 9.31 3.51 13.12
C ASP A 40 8.01 3.26 12.36
N ILE A 41 8.08 2.98 11.05
CA ILE A 41 6.89 2.58 10.25
C ILE A 41 6.33 1.26 10.76
N ILE A 42 7.17 0.26 11.02
CA ILE A 42 6.73 -1.02 11.62
C ILE A 42 6.08 -0.76 12.98
N HIS A 43 6.68 0.10 13.79
CA HIS A 43 6.13 0.48 15.10
C HIS A 43 4.76 1.17 14.96
N LEU A 44 4.59 2.09 14.02
CA LEU A 44 3.30 2.71 13.70
C LEU A 44 2.24 1.66 13.35
N ILE A 45 2.57 0.69 12.49
CA ILE A 45 1.65 -0.38 12.08
C ILE A 45 1.23 -1.22 13.29
N LEU A 46 2.16 -1.60 14.16
CA LEU A 46 1.87 -2.35 15.39
C LEU A 46 1.02 -1.55 16.37
N THR A 47 1.27 -0.24 16.49
CA THR A 47 0.48 0.65 17.35
C THR A 47 -0.95 0.80 16.81
N LEU A 48 -1.11 1.00 15.48
CA LEU A 48 -2.41 1.04 14.83
C LEU A 48 -3.18 -0.28 15.02
N SER A 49 -2.51 -1.42 14.89
CA SER A 49 -3.12 -2.73 15.15
C SER A 49 -3.74 -2.79 16.55
N LYS A 50 -3.00 -2.37 17.59
CA LYS A 50 -3.48 -2.35 18.99
C LYS A 50 -4.64 -1.39 19.19
N VAL A 51 -4.54 -0.17 18.65
CA VAL A 51 -5.58 0.87 18.78
C VAL A 51 -6.88 0.42 18.11
N ILE A 52 -6.78 -0.14 16.90
CA ILE A 52 -7.94 -0.65 16.16
C ILE A 52 -8.57 -1.85 16.87
N GLU A 53 -7.77 -2.79 17.35
CA GLU A 53 -8.27 -3.97 18.06
C GLU A 53 -9.02 -3.62 19.35
N ALA A 54 -8.58 -2.57 20.05
CA ALA A 54 -9.22 -2.08 21.27
C ALA A 54 -10.52 -1.30 21.01
N ASP A 55 -10.72 -0.76 19.81
CA ASP A 55 -11.91 0.03 19.45
C ASP A 55 -13.04 -0.87 18.92
N LYS A 56 -14.05 -1.09 19.75
CA LYS A 56 -15.19 -1.99 19.45
C LYS A 56 -16.06 -1.52 18.28
N ASP A 57 -16.03 -0.22 17.95
CA ASP A 57 -16.78 0.32 16.82
C ASP A 57 -16.07 0.06 15.49
N VAL A 58 -14.74 -0.17 15.51
CA VAL A 58 -13.90 -0.32 14.32
C VAL A 58 -13.42 -1.75 14.12
N SER A 59 -13.03 -2.44 15.18
CA SER A 59 -12.41 -3.78 15.09
C SER A 59 -13.24 -4.86 14.39
N PRO A 60 -14.58 -4.80 14.33
CA PRO A 60 -15.35 -5.75 13.51
C PRO A 60 -15.16 -5.57 12.00
N TYR A 61 -14.73 -4.39 11.54
CA TYR A 61 -14.72 -3.99 10.14
C TYR A 61 -13.32 -3.75 9.58
N LEU A 62 -12.36 -3.47 10.43
CA LEU A 62 -10.97 -3.23 10.05
C LEU A 62 -10.02 -4.00 10.95
N LYS A 63 -9.12 -4.77 10.34
CA LYS A 63 -8.07 -5.50 11.05
C LYS A 63 -6.72 -5.21 10.43
N VAL A 64 -5.71 -4.99 11.28
CA VAL A 64 -4.33 -4.75 10.86
C VAL A 64 -3.44 -5.82 11.46
N VAL A 65 -2.68 -6.51 10.64
CA VAL A 65 -1.81 -7.61 11.05
C VAL A 65 -0.40 -7.38 10.52
N LEU A 66 0.59 -7.35 11.39
CA LEU A 66 2.00 -7.46 11.01
C LEU A 66 2.45 -8.89 11.27
N VAL A 67 2.84 -9.60 10.20
CA VAL A 67 3.26 -10.99 10.27
C VAL A 67 4.66 -11.08 10.88
N GLN A 68 4.78 -11.84 11.96
CA GLN A 68 6.08 -12.08 12.61
C GLN A 68 6.98 -12.94 11.72
N ASN A 69 8.26 -12.58 11.68
CA ASN A 69 9.29 -13.33 10.98
C ASN A 69 8.91 -13.71 9.53
N TYR A 70 8.35 -12.74 8.77
CA TYR A 70 7.99 -12.97 7.38
C TYR A 70 9.15 -13.60 6.59
N ASN A 71 8.89 -14.71 5.94
CA ASN A 71 9.86 -15.50 5.18
C ASN A 71 9.17 -16.22 4.03
N VAL A 72 9.93 -16.95 3.21
CA VAL A 72 9.42 -17.66 2.03
C VAL A 72 8.29 -18.63 2.37
N THR A 73 8.40 -19.40 3.43
CA THR A 73 7.37 -20.37 3.87
C THR A 73 6.05 -19.70 4.21
N LEU A 74 6.09 -18.51 4.85
CA LEU A 74 4.88 -17.72 5.10
C LEU A 74 4.34 -17.08 3.83
N ALA A 75 5.22 -16.60 2.94
CA ALA A 75 4.84 -16.03 1.66
C ALA A 75 4.05 -17.03 0.79
N GLU A 76 4.46 -18.29 0.75
CA GLU A 76 3.77 -19.37 0.03
C GLU A 76 2.31 -19.58 0.48
N LYS A 77 1.98 -19.17 1.71
CA LYS A 77 0.62 -19.25 2.27
C LYS A 77 -0.14 -17.94 2.12
N LEU A 78 0.54 -16.81 2.30
CA LEU A 78 -0.09 -15.49 2.32
C LEU A 78 -0.40 -14.97 0.91
N ILE A 79 0.49 -15.23 -0.06
CA ILE A 79 0.29 -14.77 -1.43
C ILE A 79 -0.98 -15.35 -2.04
N PRO A 80 -1.25 -16.67 -1.99
CA PRO A 80 -2.51 -17.23 -2.51
C PRO A 80 -3.77 -16.81 -1.75
N ALA A 81 -3.63 -16.31 -0.52
CA ALA A 81 -4.76 -15.84 0.30
C ALA A 81 -5.08 -14.35 0.11
N CYS A 82 -4.35 -13.65 -0.76
CA CYS A 82 -4.48 -12.22 -0.96
C CYS A 82 -5.50 -11.90 -2.05
N ASP A 83 -6.41 -10.96 -1.79
CA ASP A 83 -7.36 -10.46 -2.78
C ASP A 83 -6.81 -9.25 -3.54
N ILE A 84 -6.17 -8.32 -2.83
CA ILE A 84 -5.60 -7.07 -3.37
C ILE A 84 -4.12 -7.03 -3.04
N SER A 85 -3.29 -7.05 -4.06
CA SER A 85 -1.83 -6.93 -3.95
C SER A 85 -1.41 -5.47 -4.01
N GLU A 86 -0.86 -4.94 -2.92
CA GLU A 86 -0.44 -3.54 -2.86
C GLU A 86 1.03 -3.38 -3.26
N GLN A 87 1.26 -2.72 -4.39
CA GLN A 87 2.57 -2.50 -5.02
C GLN A 87 2.79 -0.99 -5.17
N ILE A 88 3.06 -0.33 -4.04
CA ILE A 88 2.96 1.11 -3.85
C ILE A 88 4.31 1.84 -3.73
N SER A 89 5.33 1.34 -4.38
CA SER A 89 6.60 2.07 -4.52
C SER A 89 6.36 3.42 -5.18
N LEU A 90 7.11 4.45 -4.79
CA LEU A 90 7.07 5.71 -5.52
C LEU A 90 7.54 5.47 -6.96
N ALA A 91 6.80 5.98 -7.94
CA ALA A 91 7.16 5.84 -9.34
C ALA A 91 8.63 6.26 -9.60
N SER A 92 9.34 5.54 -10.43
CA SER A 92 10.78 5.64 -10.69
C SER A 92 11.72 5.01 -9.63
N LYS A 93 11.21 4.35 -8.58
CA LYS A 93 12.04 3.79 -7.51
C LYS A 93 12.13 2.26 -7.52
N GLU A 94 11.18 1.57 -8.13
CA GLU A 94 11.18 0.11 -8.25
C GLU A 94 11.64 -0.31 -9.64
N ALA A 95 12.72 -1.06 -9.75
CA ALA A 95 13.24 -1.50 -11.04
C ALA A 95 12.30 -2.51 -11.72
N SER A 96 11.75 -3.45 -10.97
CA SER A 96 10.81 -4.47 -11.44
C SER A 96 9.88 -4.91 -10.33
N GLY A 97 10.42 -5.40 -9.21
CA GLY A 97 9.69 -6.17 -8.22
C GLY A 97 9.57 -7.64 -8.64
N THR A 98 9.23 -8.49 -7.70
CA THR A 98 8.93 -9.91 -7.93
C THR A 98 7.65 -10.34 -7.24
N GLY A 99 7.26 -9.63 -6.18
CA GLY A 99 6.04 -9.89 -5.44
C GLY A 99 4.79 -9.73 -6.30
N ASN A 100 4.71 -8.64 -7.06
CA ASN A 100 3.61 -8.32 -7.97
C ASN A 100 3.28 -9.47 -8.94
N MET A 101 4.30 -10.07 -9.55
CA MET A 101 4.13 -11.22 -10.46
C MET A 101 3.57 -12.46 -9.75
N LYS A 102 4.05 -12.73 -8.53
CA LYS A 102 3.59 -13.87 -7.71
C LYS A 102 2.14 -13.68 -7.26
N PHE A 103 1.77 -12.47 -6.85
CA PHE A 103 0.41 -12.13 -6.49
C PHE A 103 -0.53 -12.25 -7.69
N MET A 104 -0.14 -11.71 -8.85
CA MET A 104 -0.88 -11.82 -10.11
C MET A 104 -1.14 -13.28 -10.50
N LEU A 105 -0.12 -14.14 -10.43
CA LEU A 105 -0.22 -15.58 -10.73
C LEU A 105 -1.22 -16.29 -9.80
N ASN A 106 -1.35 -15.81 -8.57
CA ASN A 106 -2.27 -16.36 -7.57
C ASN A 106 -3.64 -15.64 -7.55
N GLY A 107 -3.90 -14.75 -8.51
CA GLY A 107 -5.20 -14.13 -8.70
C GLY A 107 -5.45 -12.86 -7.90
N ALA A 108 -4.49 -12.38 -7.10
CA ALA A 108 -4.63 -11.09 -6.45
C ALA A 108 -4.59 -9.97 -7.49
N VAL A 109 -5.54 -9.04 -7.39
CA VAL A 109 -5.59 -7.87 -8.28
C VAL A 109 -4.64 -6.80 -7.75
N THR A 110 -3.78 -6.29 -8.62
CA THR A 110 -2.78 -5.29 -8.24
C THR A 110 -3.43 -3.93 -8.01
N LEU A 111 -3.10 -3.31 -6.87
CA LEU A 111 -3.29 -1.89 -6.58
C LEU A 111 -1.90 -1.27 -6.47
N GLY A 112 -1.50 -0.44 -7.40
CA GLY A 112 -0.12 0.03 -7.44
C GLY A 112 0.10 1.30 -8.25
N THR A 113 1.31 1.83 -8.14
CA THR A 113 1.83 2.90 -8.98
C THR A 113 2.26 2.34 -10.35
N MET A 114 2.33 3.18 -11.36
CA MET A 114 2.88 2.82 -12.68
C MET A 114 4.41 2.81 -12.62
N ASP A 115 4.94 1.76 -11.97
CA ASP A 115 6.37 1.58 -11.74
C ASP A 115 6.73 0.09 -11.72
N GLY A 116 7.97 -0.24 -12.07
CA GLY A 116 8.44 -1.63 -12.13
C GLY A 116 7.52 -2.50 -12.99
N ALA A 117 7.39 -3.78 -12.65
CA ALA A 117 6.55 -4.72 -13.41
C ALA A 117 5.04 -4.43 -13.33
N ASN A 118 4.60 -3.42 -12.55
CA ASN A 118 3.19 -3.00 -12.61
C ASN A 118 2.84 -2.42 -13.99
N VAL A 119 3.82 -1.84 -14.69
CA VAL A 119 3.66 -1.32 -16.06
C VAL A 119 3.28 -2.46 -17.01
N GLU A 120 4.09 -3.53 -17.03
CA GLU A 120 3.81 -4.70 -17.86
C GLU A 120 2.51 -5.41 -17.44
N ILE A 121 2.22 -5.49 -16.14
CA ILE A 121 0.95 -6.04 -15.66
C ILE A 121 -0.22 -5.23 -16.23
N ALA A 122 -0.15 -3.89 -16.17
CA ALA A 122 -1.22 -3.03 -16.66
C ALA A 122 -1.43 -3.19 -18.18
N GLU A 123 -0.35 -3.33 -18.96
CA GLU A 123 -0.40 -3.59 -20.39
C GLU A 123 -1.04 -4.94 -20.72
N LEU A 124 -0.68 -5.99 -19.96
CA LEU A 124 -1.17 -7.35 -20.17
C LEU A 124 -2.64 -7.52 -19.83
N VAL A 125 -3.10 -6.96 -18.70
CA VAL A 125 -4.45 -7.20 -18.19
C VAL A 125 -5.44 -6.12 -18.59
N GLY A 126 -4.98 -4.96 -19.02
CA GLY A 126 -5.79 -3.78 -19.33
C GLY A 126 -6.30 -3.07 -18.06
N LYS A 127 -6.61 -1.80 -18.23
CA LYS A 127 -6.98 -0.86 -17.14
C LYS A 127 -8.18 -1.28 -16.27
N ASP A 128 -9.02 -2.16 -16.77
CA ASP A 128 -10.20 -2.63 -16.05
C ASP A 128 -9.89 -3.76 -15.04
N ASN A 129 -8.68 -4.35 -15.12
CA ASN A 129 -8.27 -5.50 -14.32
C ASN A 129 -7.07 -5.20 -13.40
N ILE A 130 -6.74 -3.94 -13.22
CA ILE A 130 -5.71 -3.42 -12.33
C ILE A 130 -6.19 -2.07 -11.76
N TYR A 131 -5.69 -1.68 -10.62
CA TYR A 131 -5.95 -0.37 -10.01
C TYR A 131 -4.66 0.42 -9.94
N THR A 132 -4.56 1.51 -10.68
CA THR A 132 -3.36 2.35 -10.71
C THR A 132 -3.63 3.74 -10.17
N PHE A 133 -2.66 4.31 -9.49
CA PHE A 133 -2.74 5.62 -8.86
C PHE A 133 -1.37 6.32 -8.83
N GLY A 134 -1.37 7.58 -8.41
CA GLY A 134 -0.18 8.36 -8.11
C GLY A 134 0.44 9.05 -9.32
N ALA A 135 1.49 9.82 -9.02
CA ALA A 135 2.27 10.54 -10.01
C ALA A 135 3.02 9.57 -10.94
N THR A 136 3.25 10.02 -12.17
CA THR A 136 4.07 9.31 -13.16
C THR A 136 5.56 9.39 -12.80
N SER A 137 6.36 8.50 -13.39
CA SER A 137 7.83 8.52 -13.20
C SER A 137 8.44 9.87 -13.62
N ASP A 138 7.97 10.45 -14.73
CA ASP A 138 8.47 11.74 -15.22
C ASP A 138 8.14 12.89 -14.26
N GLU A 139 6.94 12.90 -13.68
CA GLU A 139 6.55 13.89 -12.67
C GLU A 139 7.38 13.78 -11.41
N VAL A 140 7.61 12.56 -10.91
CA VAL A 140 8.45 12.32 -9.73
C VAL A 140 9.90 12.74 -9.99
N ILE A 141 10.47 12.38 -11.15
CA ILE A 141 11.82 12.78 -11.53
C ILE A 141 11.92 14.30 -11.60
N ALA A 142 10.93 14.96 -12.23
CA ALA A 142 10.90 16.42 -12.32
C ALA A 142 10.84 17.08 -10.93
N HIS A 143 10.11 16.52 -9.96
CA HIS A 143 10.09 17.01 -8.58
C HIS A 143 11.47 16.91 -7.90
N TYR A 144 12.20 15.79 -8.11
CA TYR A 144 13.55 15.64 -7.57
C TYR A 144 14.55 16.62 -8.23
N GLU A 145 14.49 16.79 -9.54
CA GLU A 145 15.38 17.70 -10.29
C GLU A 145 15.16 19.16 -9.92
N LYS A 146 13.88 19.58 -9.80
CA LYS A 146 13.51 20.95 -9.45
C LYS A 146 13.60 21.23 -7.95
N CYS A 147 13.67 20.18 -7.12
CA CYS A 147 13.60 20.29 -5.65
C CYS A 147 12.38 21.10 -5.17
N ASP A 148 11.23 20.97 -5.84
CA ASP A 148 10.03 21.75 -5.60
C ASP A 148 8.95 21.04 -4.78
N TYR A 149 9.12 19.75 -4.48
CA TYR A 149 8.24 19.01 -3.59
C TYR A 149 8.29 19.56 -2.16
N ASN A 150 7.12 19.82 -1.57
CA ASN A 150 7.03 20.38 -0.23
C ASN A 150 5.95 19.66 0.59
N ALA A 151 6.39 18.66 1.34
CA ALA A 151 5.53 17.85 2.23
C ALA A 151 4.79 18.70 3.25
N LYS A 152 5.47 19.69 3.84
CA LYS A 152 4.89 20.59 4.85
C LYS A 152 3.73 21.40 4.26
N LYS A 153 3.87 21.90 3.04
CA LYS A 153 2.79 22.63 2.36
C LYS A 153 1.56 21.74 2.16
N LEU A 154 1.74 20.49 1.69
CA LEU A 154 0.63 19.53 1.54
C LEU A 154 -0.04 19.24 2.89
N TYR A 155 0.75 19.00 3.93
CA TYR A 155 0.26 18.79 5.29
C TYR A 155 -0.55 20.00 5.81
N GLU A 156 -0.10 21.25 5.57
CA GLU A 156 -0.76 22.46 6.05
C GLU A 156 -2.02 22.81 5.25
N THR A 157 -2.07 22.48 3.96
CA THR A 157 -3.17 22.90 3.06
C THR A 157 -4.24 21.84 2.85
N ASP A 158 -3.95 20.57 3.12
CA ASP A 158 -4.90 19.48 2.94
C ASP A 158 -5.39 18.94 4.28
N ALA A 159 -6.67 19.20 4.60
CA ALA A 159 -7.29 18.81 5.87
C ALA A 159 -7.33 17.29 6.09
N LEU A 160 -7.45 16.47 5.03
CA LEU A 160 -7.45 15.02 5.12
C LEU A 160 -6.05 14.51 5.45
N ILE A 161 -5.05 14.96 4.70
CA ILE A 161 -3.64 14.64 4.94
C ILE A 161 -3.27 15.03 6.37
N LYS A 162 -3.57 16.27 6.76
CA LYS A 162 -3.31 16.77 8.10
C LYS A 162 -3.94 15.88 9.17
N LYS A 163 -5.22 15.54 9.03
CA LYS A 163 -5.94 14.69 9.97
C LYS A 163 -5.29 13.31 10.13
N CYS A 164 -4.88 12.68 9.02
CA CYS A 164 -4.23 11.38 9.05
C CYS A 164 -2.84 11.45 9.68
N VAL A 165 -2.05 12.47 9.37
CA VAL A 165 -0.70 12.64 9.89
C VAL A 165 -0.73 13.02 11.37
N ASP A 166 -1.60 13.93 11.80
CA ASP A 166 -1.75 14.33 13.21
C ASP A 166 -2.16 13.16 14.11
N PHE A 167 -2.90 12.19 13.58
CA PHE A 167 -3.29 11.01 14.35
C PHE A 167 -2.10 10.19 14.84
N ILE A 168 -0.98 10.18 14.10
CA ILE A 168 0.24 9.46 14.48
C ILE A 168 0.72 9.87 15.88
N ILE A 169 0.55 11.15 16.23
CA ILE A 169 0.97 11.72 17.51
C ILE A 169 -0.21 12.08 18.43
N SER A 170 -1.40 11.53 18.17
CA SER A 170 -2.55 11.70 19.05
C SER A 170 -2.34 10.99 20.39
N ASP A 171 -3.04 11.43 21.44
CA ASP A 171 -2.93 10.84 22.78
C ASP A 171 -3.15 9.34 22.79
N VAL A 172 -4.12 8.83 22.01
CA VAL A 172 -4.40 7.40 21.93
C VAL A 172 -3.23 6.62 21.33
N MET A 173 -2.57 7.17 20.31
CA MET A 173 -1.41 6.55 19.68
C MET A 173 -0.17 6.61 20.58
N LEU A 174 0.08 7.76 21.23
CA LEU A 174 1.22 7.95 22.15
C LEU A 174 1.09 7.10 23.43
N GLN A 175 -0.11 6.79 23.87
CA GLN A 175 -0.35 5.87 25.00
C GLN A 175 -0.21 4.40 24.61
N ALA A 176 -0.53 4.03 23.36
CA ALA A 176 -0.47 2.65 22.87
C ALA A 176 0.92 2.25 22.38
N GLY A 177 1.76 3.23 21.96
CA GLY A 177 3.07 3.02 21.34
C GLY A 177 4.20 3.81 21.97
N ASP A 178 5.42 3.62 21.42
CA ASP A 178 6.59 4.42 21.82
C ASP A 178 6.50 5.83 21.23
N SER A 179 6.35 6.82 22.10
CA SER A 179 6.19 8.21 21.71
C SER A 179 7.38 8.77 20.94
N HIS A 180 8.62 8.30 21.23
CA HIS A 180 9.82 8.78 20.55
C HIS A 180 9.83 8.37 19.06
N SER A 181 9.51 7.10 18.78
CA SER A 181 9.41 6.57 17.42
C SER A 181 8.29 7.23 16.62
N LEU A 182 7.12 7.41 17.24
CA LEU A 182 5.97 8.06 16.57
C LEU A 182 6.24 9.53 16.25
N ASN A 183 6.82 10.29 17.18
CA ASN A 183 7.18 11.69 16.94
C ASN A 183 8.28 11.82 15.87
N ARG A 184 9.28 10.94 15.87
CA ARG A 184 10.33 10.95 14.82
C ARG A 184 9.72 10.70 13.44
N LEU A 185 8.84 9.71 13.31
CA LEU A 185 8.15 9.41 12.05
C LEU A 185 7.25 10.57 11.61
N TYR A 186 6.49 11.17 12.53
CA TYR A 186 5.69 12.37 12.24
C TYR A 186 6.56 13.51 11.68
N ASN A 187 7.67 13.81 12.34
CA ASN A 187 8.57 14.87 11.89
C ASN A 187 9.21 14.56 10.52
N GLU A 188 9.51 13.29 10.25
CA GLU A 188 10.06 12.88 8.95
C GLU A 188 9.02 13.03 7.84
N ILE A 189 7.76 12.64 8.08
CA ILE A 189 6.66 12.79 7.12
C ILE A 189 6.38 14.27 6.83
N VAL A 190 6.25 15.09 7.87
CA VAL A 190 5.93 16.53 7.70
C VAL A 190 7.10 17.30 7.13
N GLY A 191 8.33 16.97 7.54
CA GLY A 191 9.53 17.74 7.19
C GLY A 191 10.16 17.38 5.86
N LYS A 192 10.14 16.09 5.49
CA LYS A 192 10.89 15.61 4.32
C LYS A 192 10.03 14.81 3.35
N ASP A 193 9.29 13.82 3.88
CA ASP A 193 8.53 12.84 3.08
C ASP A 193 9.30 12.42 1.81
N TRP A 194 10.50 11.87 2.01
CA TRP A 194 11.45 11.55 0.93
C TRP A 194 10.85 10.73 -0.22
N PHE A 195 9.86 9.90 0.07
CA PHE A 195 9.15 9.09 -0.92
C PHE A 195 7.83 9.71 -1.38
N MET A 196 7.62 11.00 -1.15
CA MET A 196 6.45 11.76 -1.61
C MET A 196 5.12 11.06 -1.32
N ALA A 197 5.03 10.38 -0.16
CA ALA A 197 3.86 9.60 0.21
C ALA A 197 2.60 10.48 0.37
N LEU A 198 2.76 11.75 0.75
CA LEU A 198 1.66 12.69 0.87
C LEU A 198 1.17 13.19 -0.50
N LEU A 199 2.04 13.22 -1.52
CA LEU A 199 1.66 13.59 -2.88
C LEU A 199 0.57 12.65 -3.43
N ASP A 200 0.80 11.35 -3.27
CA ASP A 200 -0.06 10.31 -3.84
C ASP A 200 -1.18 9.84 -2.91
N LEU A 201 -1.22 10.32 -1.65
CA LEU A 201 -2.13 9.77 -0.63
C LEU A 201 -3.61 9.85 -1.03
N ARG A 202 -4.05 10.95 -1.64
CA ARG A 202 -5.46 11.09 -2.05
C ARG A 202 -5.83 10.14 -3.16
N SER A 203 -5.05 10.11 -4.23
CA SER A 203 -5.28 9.20 -5.37
C SER A 203 -5.22 7.73 -4.93
N TYR A 204 -4.33 7.40 -4.01
CA TYR A 204 -4.27 6.08 -3.40
C TYR A 204 -5.54 5.73 -2.61
N ILE A 205 -6.03 6.63 -1.74
CA ILE A 205 -7.27 6.42 -0.99
C ILE A 205 -8.44 6.20 -1.94
N GLU A 206 -8.63 7.08 -2.92
CA GLU A 206 -9.73 7.01 -3.89
C GLU A 206 -9.70 5.71 -4.68
N THR A 207 -8.52 5.31 -5.16
CA THR A 207 -8.34 4.09 -5.93
C THR A 207 -8.56 2.84 -5.08
N LYS A 208 -8.11 2.84 -3.83
CA LYS A 208 -8.31 1.72 -2.91
C LYS A 208 -9.77 1.58 -2.49
N GLU A 209 -10.46 2.67 -2.20
CA GLU A 209 -11.90 2.62 -1.91
C GLU A 209 -12.69 2.09 -3.11
N LYS A 210 -12.32 2.47 -4.34
CA LYS A 210 -12.89 1.90 -5.56
C LYS A 210 -12.64 0.39 -5.65
N ALA A 211 -11.41 -0.06 -5.40
CA ALA A 211 -11.08 -1.49 -5.42
C ALA A 211 -11.89 -2.29 -4.39
N LEU A 212 -12.09 -1.74 -3.18
CA LEU A 212 -12.90 -2.36 -2.14
C LEU A 212 -14.39 -2.39 -2.51
N ALA A 213 -14.91 -1.34 -3.15
CA ALA A 213 -16.28 -1.30 -3.64
C ALA A 213 -16.51 -2.32 -4.77
N ASP A 214 -15.58 -2.41 -5.73
CA ASP A 214 -15.64 -3.38 -6.82
C ASP A 214 -15.54 -4.84 -6.30
N TYR A 215 -14.81 -5.06 -5.19
CA TYR A 215 -14.69 -6.37 -4.55
C TYR A 215 -16.02 -6.91 -4.03
N ASP A 216 -16.97 -6.05 -3.68
CA ASP A 216 -18.30 -6.43 -3.21
C ASP A 216 -19.16 -7.09 -4.30
N ASP A 217 -18.86 -6.85 -5.59
CA ASP A 217 -19.36 -7.64 -6.71
C ASP A 217 -18.43 -8.83 -6.98
N ARG A 218 -18.71 -9.94 -6.31
CA ARG A 218 -17.86 -11.13 -6.34
C ARG A 218 -17.72 -11.75 -7.74
N TYR A 219 -18.70 -11.57 -8.60
CA TYR A 219 -18.64 -12.09 -9.97
C TYR A 219 -17.70 -11.25 -10.84
N VAL A 220 -17.84 -9.93 -10.77
CA VAL A 220 -16.94 -9.00 -11.47
C VAL A 220 -15.51 -9.16 -10.96
N TRP A 221 -15.33 -9.29 -9.62
CA TRP A 221 -14.02 -9.51 -9.03
C TRP A 221 -13.36 -10.80 -9.50
N ALA A 222 -14.11 -11.91 -9.53
CA ALA A 222 -13.62 -13.19 -10.06
C ALA A 222 -13.18 -13.08 -11.53
N GLY A 223 -13.89 -12.29 -12.33
CA GLY A 223 -13.50 -11.99 -13.71
C GLY A 223 -12.13 -11.31 -13.78
N LYS A 224 -11.89 -10.30 -12.95
CA LYS A 224 -10.58 -9.61 -12.85
C LYS A 224 -9.47 -10.59 -12.44
N MET A 225 -9.71 -11.44 -11.44
CA MET A 225 -8.77 -12.46 -10.99
C MET A 225 -8.38 -13.40 -12.13
N LEU A 226 -9.36 -13.92 -12.88
CA LEU A 226 -9.12 -14.84 -14.00
C LEU A 226 -8.30 -14.18 -15.12
N VAL A 227 -8.57 -12.91 -15.45
CA VAL A 227 -7.77 -12.16 -16.44
C VAL A 227 -6.32 -12.03 -15.97
N ASN A 228 -6.09 -11.73 -14.69
CA ASN A 228 -4.74 -11.63 -14.12
C ASN A 228 -4.01 -12.98 -14.21
N ILE A 229 -4.63 -14.06 -13.75
CA ILE A 229 -4.04 -15.42 -13.79
C ILE A 229 -3.71 -15.83 -15.23
N ALA A 230 -4.65 -15.62 -16.17
CA ALA A 230 -4.48 -16.02 -17.58
C ALA A 230 -3.28 -15.32 -18.26
N ASN A 231 -2.97 -14.10 -17.86
CA ASN A 231 -1.87 -13.32 -18.41
C ASN A 231 -0.54 -13.48 -17.63
N ALA A 232 -0.55 -14.09 -16.45
CA ALA A 232 0.63 -14.21 -15.59
C ALA A 232 1.75 -15.07 -16.18
N GLY A 233 1.44 -15.95 -17.15
CA GLY A 233 2.43 -16.74 -17.90
C GLY A 233 3.51 -15.91 -18.59
N PHE A 234 3.24 -14.63 -18.88
CA PHE A 234 4.23 -13.69 -19.41
C PHE A 234 5.48 -13.61 -18.52
N PHE A 235 5.33 -13.73 -17.21
CA PHE A 235 6.41 -13.64 -16.23
C PHE A 235 7.07 -15.01 -15.94
N SER A 236 6.81 -16.03 -16.74
CA SER A 236 7.50 -17.34 -16.57
C SER A 236 8.98 -17.24 -16.96
N SER A 237 9.81 -17.98 -16.22
CA SER A 237 11.23 -18.11 -16.56
C SER A 237 11.45 -18.77 -17.91
N ASP A 238 10.59 -19.71 -18.29
CA ASP A 238 10.70 -20.43 -19.57
C ASP A 238 10.56 -19.47 -20.76
N ARG A 239 9.54 -18.57 -20.72
CA ARG A 239 9.40 -17.52 -21.74
C ARG A 239 10.63 -16.61 -21.79
N THR A 240 11.13 -16.19 -20.62
CA THR A 240 12.29 -15.29 -20.54
C THR A 240 13.53 -15.94 -21.16
N ILE A 241 13.81 -17.21 -20.83
CA ILE A 241 14.95 -17.95 -21.39
C ILE A 241 14.75 -18.18 -22.88
N GLN A 242 13.54 -18.50 -23.33
CA GLN A 242 13.26 -18.63 -24.76
C GLN A 242 13.55 -17.33 -25.49
N GLN A 243 13.11 -16.20 -25.00
CA GLN A 243 13.37 -14.89 -25.60
C GLN A 243 14.87 -14.59 -25.68
N TYR A 244 15.65 -14.84 -24.62
CA TYR A 244 17.11 -14.68 -24.65
C TYR A 244 17.81 -15.60 -25.68
N ASN A 245 17.19 -16.72 -26.03
CA ASN A 245 17.75 -17.63 -27.02
C ASN A 245 17.39 -17.23 -28.47
N GLU A 246 16.33 -16.46 -28.64
CA GLU A 246 15.86 -15.95 -29.94
C GLU A 246 16.53 -14.62 -30.31
N ASP A 247 16.92 -13.79 -29.35
CA ASP A 247 17.65 -12.52 -29.51
C ASP A 247 19.16 -12.76 -29.71
#